data_0035932f1b6907d9a1d48487a110f294
#
_entry.id   0035932f1b6907d9a1d48487a110f294
#
_cell.length_a   1.000
_cell.length_b   1.000
_cell.length_c   1.000
_cell.angle_alpha   90.00
_cell.angle_beta   90.00
_cell.angle_gamma   90.00
#
_symmetry.space_group_name_H-M   'P 1'
#
loop_
_entity.id
_entity.type
_entity.pdbx_description
1 polymer ?
#
loop_
_entity_poly.entity_id
_entity_poly.type
_entity_poly.pdbx_seq_one_letter_code
_entity_poly.pdbx_strand_id
1 'polypeptide(L)'
;MLHKNTLLFAALSAALWGTTAQDVNAAVVASLKPLGFIASAIADGVTETQVLLPDGASEHDYSLRPSDVKRLQNADLVVWIGPEMEAFMQKSANQIADTKKVTIAELSGVKPLLMKGSDDDGDEHEGHHAHDEKGDGDHHHGEYNMHLWLSPEIARLSAVAIHDKLVELMPQSRAKLDANLKDFEAQLAATDKQVGNELAPLKGKGYFVFHDAYGYYEKHYGLTPRGHFTVNPEIQPGAQRLHEIRTQLVEQKASCVFAEPQFRPAVVETVARGTSVRMGTLDPLGTNIQLNKASYSQFLTQLANQYASCLKGD
;
A
#
# COMPACT_ATOMS: atom_id res chain seq x y z
N MET A 1 -29.69 -53.08 70.71
CA MET A 1 -30.35 -51.97 69.97
C MET A 1 -29.25 -51.10 69.40
N LEU A 2 -29.01 -51.19 68.10
CA LEU A 2 -27.93 -50.54 67.42
C LEU A 2 -28.35 -49.14 66.97
N HIS A 3 -27.56 -48.14 67.35
CA HIS A 3 -27.66 -46.78 66.74
C HIS A 3 -26.63 -46.63 65.67
N LYS A 4 -27.09 -46.46 64.44
CA LYS A 4 -26.24 -46.12 63.28
C LYS A 4 -26.06 -44.59 63.22
N ASN A 5 -24.83 -44.09 63.37
CA ASN A 5 -24.45 -42.77 63.15
C ASN A 5 -24.08 -42.62 61.66
N THR A 6 -24.84 -41.82 60.96
CA THR A 6 -24.55 -41.44 59.55
C THR A 6 -23.75 -40.11 59.54
N LEU A 7 -22.49 -40.17 59.18
CA LEU A 7 -21.65 -39.00 58.95
C LEU A 7 -21.92 -38.46 57.53
N LEU A 8 -22.48 -37.27 57.44
CA LEU A 8 -22.55 -36.47 56.16
C LEU A 8 -21.19 -35.81 55.88
N PHE A 9 -20.53 -36.24 54.82
CA PHE A 9 -19.41 -35.51 54.24
C PHE A 9 -19.97 -34.45 53.32
N ALA A 10 -19.83 -33.16 53.66
CA ALA A 10 -20.06 -32.05 52.78
C ALA A 10 -18.80 -31.80 51.95
N ALA A 11 -18.84 -32.15 50.65
CA ALA A 11 -17.78 -31.81 49.68
C ALA A 11 -17.93 -30.36 49.28
N LEU A 12 -17.00 -29.50 49.69
CA LEU A 12 -16.89 -28.14 49.25
C LEU A 12 -16.19 -28.14 47.87
N SER A 13 -16.98 -28.02 46.79
CA SER A 13 -16.45 -27.83 45.44
C SER A 13 -16.06 -26.36 45.25
N ALA A 14 -14.79 -26.04 45.39
CA ALA A 14 -14.24 -24.74 45.00
C ALA A 14 -14.21 -24.63 43.45
N ALA A 15 -15.17 -23.92 42.88
CA ALA A 15 -15.15 -23.55 41.48
C ALA A 15 -14.06 -22.48 41.26
N LEU A 16 -12.92 -22.89 40.72
CA LEU A 16 -11.92 -22.00 40.17
C LEU A 16 -12.51 -21.31 38.91
N TRP A 17 -13.00 -20.13 39.07
CA TRP A 17 -13.30 -19.24 37.95
C TRP A 17 -11.96 -18.79 37.38
N GLY A 18 -11.48 -19.54 36.39
CA GLY A 18 -10.42 -19.07 35.50
C GLY A 18 -10.94 -17.87 34.76
N THR A 19 -10.55 -16.66 35.16
CA THR A 19 -10.64 -15.49 34.28
C THR A 19 -9.70 -15.78 33.14
N THR A 20 -10.25 -16.21 31.99
CA THR A 20 -9.55 -16.09 30.73
C THR A 20 -9.36 -14.59 30.53
N ALA A 21 -8.16 -14.09 30.80
CA ALA A 21 -7.72 -12.82 30.23
C ALA A 21 -7.97 -12.97 28.74
N GLN A 22 -8.95 -12.26 28.20
CA GLN A 22 -9.00 -12.03 26.78
C GLN A 22 -7.70 -11.27 26.52
N ASP A 23 -6.75 -11.92 25.89
CA ASP A 23 -5.63 -11.26 25.26
C ASP A 23 -6.25 -10.19 24.36
N VAL A 24 -6.14 -8.94 24.79
CA VAL A 24 -6.38 -7.80 23.92
C VAL A 24 -5.27 -7.95 22.88
N ASN A 25 -5.57 -8.60 21.77
CA ASN A 25 -4.61 -8.80 20.72
C ASN A 25 -4.14 -7.43 20.27
N ALA A 26 -2.94 -7.11 20.71
CA ALA A 26 -2.16 -6.04 20.16
C ALA A 26 -2.22 -6.16 18.63
N ALA A 27 -2.57 -5.11 17.93
CA ALA A 27 -2.69 -5.16 16.48
C ALA A 27 -1.83 -4.07 15.83
N VAL A 28 -1.10 -4.45 14.80
CA VAL A 28 -0.55 -3.49 13.84
C VAL A 28 -1.66 -3.14 12.84
N VAL A 29 -1.99 -1.86 12.72
CA VAL A 29 -2.94 -1.37 11.71
C VAL A 29 -2.16 -0.63 10.64
N ALA A 30 -2.10 -1.20 9.44
CA ALA A 30 -1.55 -0.58 8.25
C ALA A 30 -2.64 0.15 7.47
N SER A 31 -2.36 1.34 6.95
CA SER A 31 -3.31 2.10 6.16
C SER A 31 -3.67 1.38 4.86
N LEU A 32 -2.65 0.93 4.13
CA LEU A 32 -2.72 0.33 2.81
C LEU A 32 -2.29 -1.14 2.85
N LYS A 33 -2.82 -1.93 1.93
CA LYS A 33 -2.54 -3.36 1.84
C LYS A 33 -1.05 -3.69 1.64
N PRO A 34 -0.28 -3.00 0.77
CA PRO A 34 1.16 -3.22 0.66
C PRO A 34 1.94 -2.97 1.96
N LEU A 35 1.56 -1.98 2.76
CA LEU A 35 2.13 -1.77 4.09
C LEU A 35 1.76 -2.90 5.04
N GLY A 36 0.52 -3.42 4.91
CA GLY A 36 0.07 -4.62 5.61
C GLY A 36 0.89 -5.86 5.26
N PHE A 37 1.34 -6.01 4.02
CA PHE A 37 2.24 -7.09 3.60
C PHE A 37 3.58 -7.03 4.34
N ILE A 38 4.18 -5.85 4.41
CA ILE A 38 5.45 -5.64 5.12
C ILE A 38 5.24 -5.88 6.62
N ALA A 39 4.21 -5.26 7.20
CA ALA A 39 3.91 -5.38 8.63
C ALA A 39 3.62 -6.83 9.03
N SER A 40 2.86 -7.60 8.22
CA SER A 40 2.56 -9.00 8.52
C SER A 40 3.78 -9.91 8.47
N ALA A 41 4.77 -9.58 7.65
CA ALA A 41 6.03 -10.32 7.64
C ALA A 41 6.84 -10.09 8.92
N ILE A 42 6.90 -8.84 9.39
CA ILE A 42 7.64 -8.49 10.61
C ILE A 42 6.92 -8.96 11.88
N ALA A 43 5.60 -8.82 11.91
CA ALA A 43 4.77 -9.21 13.06
C ALA A 43 4.42 -10.72 13.13
N ASP A 44 4.88 -11.53 12.15
CA ASP A 44 4.55 -12.96 12.07
C ASP A 44 4.84 -13.72 13.36
N GLY A 45 3.81 -14.37 13.92
CA GLY A 45 3.90 -15.11 15.18
C GLY A 45 4.12 -14.24 16.44
N VAL A 46 3.99 -12.90 16.33
CA VAL A 46 4.11 -11.95 17.45
C VAL A 46 2.79 -11.25 17.70
N THR A 47 2.20 -10.63 16.69
CA THR A 47 0.93 -9.91 16.79
C THR A 47 0.18 -9.91 15.47
N GLU A 48 -1.13 -9.63 15.53
CA GLU A 48 -1.99 -9.54 14.35
C GLU A 48 -1.69 -8.27 13.54
N THR A 49 -1.81 -8.38 12.22
CA THR A 49 -1.78 -7.24 11.30
C THR A 49 -3.13 -7.07 10.63
N GLN A 50 -3.63 -5.86 10.62
CA GLN A 50 -4.88 -5.46 9.96
C GLN A 50 -4.61 -4.36 8.94
N VAL A 51 -5.40 -4.34 7.87
CA VAL A 51 -5.38 -3.28 6.86
C VAL A 51 -6.62 -2.40 7.02
N LEU A 52 -6.44 -1.10 6.93
CA LEU A 52 -7.52 -0.13 7.08
C LEU A 52 -8.34 -0.01 5.80
N LEU A 53 -7.65 0.23 4.67
CA LEU A 53 -8.27 0.39 3.35
C LEU A 53 -8.83 -0.96 2.87
N PRO A 54 -10.14 -1.09 2.61
CA PRO A 54 -10.72 -2.32 2.09
C PRO A 54 -10.30 -2.57 0.64
N ASP A 55 -10.30 -3.85 0.23
CA ASP A 55 -9.99 -4.23 -1.15
C ASP A 55 -10.91 -3.49 -2.14
N GLY A 56 -10.31 -2.98 -3.22
CA GLY A 56 -11.00 -2.25 -4.27
C GLY A 56 -11.29 -0.77 -3.97
N ALA A 57 -10.95 -0.27 -2.78
CA ALA A 57 -10.98 1.16 -2.50
C ALA A 57 -9.69 1.83 -3.01
N SER A 58 -9.80 3.12 -3.37
CA SER A 58 -8.68 3.95 -3.76
C SER A 58 -7.92 4.46 -2.55
N GLU A 59 -6.62 4.49 -2.65
CA GLU A 59 -5.71 5.07 -1.67
C GLU A 59 -5.74 6.59 -1.62
N HIS A 60 -6.27 7.23 -2.66
CA HIS A 60 -6.34 8.68 -2.78
C HIS A 60 -7.61 9.25 -2.18
N ASP A 61 -8.72 8.52 -2.22
CA ASP A 61 -10.02 9.00 -1.76
C ASP A 61 -10.77 7.92 -0.98
N TYR A 62 -10.57 7.94 0.33
CA TYR A 62 -11.27 7.07 1.25
C TYR A 62 -11.81 7.86 2.45
N SER A 63 -13.05 7.62 2.81
CA SER A 63 -13.66 8.22 3.99
C SER A 63 -13.65 7.23 5.15
N LEU A 64 -12.93 7.56 6.24
CA LEU A 64 -12.89 6.74 7.44
C LEU A 64 -14.27 6.54 8.03
N ARG A 65 -14.67 5.29 8.24
CA ARG A 65 -15.87 4.93 9.01
C ARG A 65 -15.59 5.05 10.51
N PRO A 66 -16.61 5.20 11.35
CA PRO A 66 -16.41 5.21 12.81
C PRO A 66 -15.70 3.95 13.33
N SER A 67 -15.91 2.78 12.70
CA SER A 67 -15.18 1.54 12.99
C SER A 67 -13.70 1.63 12.66
N ASP A 68 -13.33 2.33 11.60
CA ASP A 68 -11.94 2.52 11.18
C ASP A 68 -11.19 3.42 12.17
N VAL A 69 -11.84 4.52 12.57
CA VAL A 69 -11.29 5.41 13.61
C VAL A 69 -11.06 4.64 14.91
N LYS A 70 -12.02 3.78 15.31
CA LYS A 70 -11.89 2.95 16.50
C LYS A 70 -10.72 1.94 16.37
N ARG A 71 -10.53 1.34 15.21
CA ARG A 71 -9.38 0.44 14.96
C ARG A 71 -8.06 1.18 15.10
N LEU A 72 -7.95 2.39 14.53
CA LEU A 72 -6.76 3.23 14.65
C LEU A 72 -6.47 3.62 16.10
N GLN A 73 -7.49 4.01 16.87
CA GLN A 73 -7.33 4.39 18.28
C GLN A 73 -6.91 3.22 19.18
N ASN A 74 -7.34 2.00 18.85
CA ASN A 74 -7.04 0.79 19.62
C ASN A 74 -5.77 0.08 19.14
N ALA A 75 -5.16 0.51 18.03
CA ALA A 75 -3.94 -0.09 17.52
C ALA A 75 -2.76 0.10 18.49
N ASP A 76 -1.91 -0.91 18.60
CA ASP A 76 -0.63 -0.75 19.28
C ASP A 76 0.39 -0.07 18.41
N LEU A 77 0.34 -0.30 17.09
CA LEU A 77 1.16 0.37 16.10
C LEU A 77 0.32 0.69 14.86
N VAL A 78 0.39 1.94 14.41
CA VAL A 78 -0.17 2.38 13.12
C VAL A 78 0.96 2.63 12.14
N VAL A 79 0.81 2.08 10.91
CA VAL A 79 1.77 2.24 9.83
C VAL A 79 1.05 2.88 8.64
N TRP A 80 1.55 4.01 8.16
CA TRP A 80 1.00 4.74 7.03
C TRP A 80 2.09 5.47 6.23
N ILE A 81 1.80 5.89 5.02
CA ILE A 81 2.74 6.65 4.19
C ILE A 81 2.93 8.05 4.74
N GLY A 82 1.84 8.77 4.95
CA GLY A 82 1.84 10.14 5.44
C GLY A 82 0.69 10.96 4.88
N PRO A 83 0.54 12.23 5.36
CA PRO A 83 -0.62 13.05 5.02
C PRO A 83 -0.74 13.40 3.53
N GLU A 84 0.36 13.37 2.78
CA GLU A 84 0.35 13.66 1.34
C GLU A 84 -0.26 12.52 0.52
N MET A 85 -0.23 11.27 1.01
CA MET A 85 -0.90 10.13 0.40
C MET A 85 -2.30 9.91 1.00
N GLU A 86 -2.36 9.84 2.33
CA GLU A 86 -3.58 9.46 3.04
C GLU A 86 -4.16 10.66 3.81
N ALA A 87 -4.53 11.72 3.07
CA ALA A 87 -5.12 12.94 3.65
C ALA A 87 -6.34 12.62 4.54
N PHE A 88 -7.12 11.59 4.20
CA PHE A 88 -8.26 11.10 4.97
C PHE A 88 -7.90 10.59 6.37
N MET A 89 -6.64 10.18 6.58
CA MET A 89 -6.14 9.72 7.88
C MET A 89 -5.57 10.82 8.76
N GLN A 90 -5.18 11.96 8.21
CA GLN A 90 -4.38 12.98 8.90
C GLN A 90 -4.95 13.36 10.27
N LYS A 91 -6.27 13.62 10.35
CA LYS A 91 -6.93 14.00 11.62
C LYS A 91 -6.81 12.90 12.68
N SER A 92 -6.97 11.64 12.28
CA SER A 92 -6.86 10.50 13.20
C SER A 92 -5.42 10.22 13.57
N ALA A 93 -4.49 10.28 12.61
CA ALA A 93 -3.07 10.07 12.82
C ALA A 93 -2.44 11.11 13.77
N ASN A 94 -2.93 12.36 13.74
CA ASN A 94 -2.50 13.43 14.67
C ASN A 94 -2.93 13.16 16.11
N GLN A 95 -3.88 12.27 16.35
CA GLN A 95 -4.31 11.87 17.71
C GLN A 95 -3.54 10.65 18.25
N ILE A 96 -2.73 10.02 17.41
CA ILE A 96 -1.93 8.84 17.76
C ILE A 96 -0.53 9.30 18.17
N ALA A 97 -0.07 8.85 19.33
CA ALA A 97 1.26 9.16 19.81
C ALA A 97 2.35 8.66 18.85
N ASP A 98 3.42 9.41 18.65
CA ASP A 98 4.51 9.04 17.75
C ASP A 98 5.23 7.75 18.15
N THR A 99 5.15 7.37 19.43
CA THR A 99 5.62 6.06 19.93
C THR A 99 4.83 4.88 19.38
N LYS A 100 3.62 5.12 18.88
CA LYS A 100 2.69 4.12 18.31
C LYS A 100 2.44 4.32 16.82
N LYS A 101 3.29 5.06 16.13
CA LYS A 101 3.09 5.41 14.72
C LYS A 101 4.39 5.32 13.95
N VAL A 102 4.32 4.78 12.74
CA VAL A 102 5.37 4.84 11.72
C VAL A 102 4.81 5.60 10.52
N THR A 103 5.38 6.78 10.24
CA THR A 103 5.10 7.57 9.04
C THR A 103 6.24 7.36 8.06
N ILE A 104 5.98 6.59 6.99
CA ILE A 104 7.03 6.11 6.09
C ILE A 104 7.76 7.27 5.40
N ALA A 105 7.02 8.27 4.91
CA ALA A 105 7.60 9.43 4.23
C ALA A 105 8.53 10.27 5.12
N GLU A 106 8.35 10.21 6.44
CA GLU A 106 9.16 10.97 7.40
C GLU A 106 10.44 10.25 7.84
N LEU A 107 10.60 8.98 7.49
CA LEU A 107 11.81 8.22 7.84
C LEU A 107 13.05 8.88 7.25
N SER A 108 14.08 9.09 8.06
CA SER A 108 15.32 9.76 7.62
C SER A 108 16.00 9.07 6.45
N GLY A 109 15.90 7.73 6.36
CA GLY A 109 16.41 6.95 5.24
C GLY A 109 15.53 7.03 3.98
N VAL A 110 14.25 7.40 4.10
CA VAL A 110 13.30 7.49 2.98
C VAL A 110 13.35 8.86 2.32
N LYS A 111 13.48 9.94 3.09
CA LYS A 111 13.49 11.31 2.55
C LYS A 111 14.42 11.53 1.36
N PRO A 112 15.66 11.03 1.34
CA PRO A 112 16.57 11.18 0.18
C PRO A 112 16.14 10.38 -1.05
N LEU A 113 15.22 9.42 -0.90
CA LEU A 113 14.73 8.55 -1.96
C LEU A 113 13.46 9.06 -2.61
N LEU A 114 12.85 10.12 -2.06
CA LEU A 114 11.61 10.68 -2.59
C LEU A 114 11.82 11.17 -4.03
N MET A 115 10.92 10.76 -4.92
CA MET A 115 10.89 11.18 -6.31
C MET A 115 9.86 12.29 -6.47
N LYS A 116 10.19 13.31 -7.26
CA LYS A 116 9.19 14.31 -7.63
C LYS A 116 8.05 13.66 -8.38
N GLY A 117 6.83 14.12 -8.10
CA GLY A 117 5.67 13.77 -8.89
C GLY A 117 5.78 14.35 -10.31
N SER A 118 5.02 13.78 -11.23
CA SER A 118 4.86 14.39 -12.55
C SER A 118 4.05 15.68 -12.42
N ASP A 119 4.48 16.74 -13.11
CA ASP A 119 3.66 17.95 -13.22
C ASP A 119 2.39 17.60 -14.00
N ASP A 120 1.25 18.12 -13.56
CA ASP A 120 0.00 17.98 -14.28
C ASP A 120 0.07 18.97 -15.49
N ASP A 121 0.52 18.48 -16.65
CA ASP A 121 0.58 19.27 -17.89
C ASP A 121 -0.82 19.55 -18.47
N GLY A 122 -1.81 19.76 -17.62
CA GLY A 122 -3.19 20.09 -17.95
C GLY A 122 -3.49 21.57 -17.71
N ASP A 123 -3.53 22.35 -18.80
CA ASP A 123 -4.05 23.70 -18.94
C ASP A 123 -3.12 24.86 -18.53
N GLU A 124 -2.22 25.25 -19.45
CA GLU A 124 -1.86 26.65 -19.60
C GLU A 124 -3.12 27.48 -19.97
N HIS A 125 -3.92 27.83 -18.99
CA HIS A 125 -4.83 28.97 -19.10
C HIS A 125 -4.10 30.22 -18.59
N GLU A 126 -3.48 30.95 -19.52
CA GLU A 126 -3.21 32.37 -19.33
C GLU A 126 -4.55 33.10 -19.13
N GLY A 127 -4.84 33.42 -17.87
CA GLY A 127 -6.02 34.17 -17.51
C GLY A 127 -5.85 34.83 -16.16
N HIS A 128 -5.22 36.03 -16.14
CA HIS A 128 -5.26 36.93 -14.99
C HIS A 128 -6.70 37.16 -14.53
N HIS A 129 -7.06 36.71 -13.34
CA HIS A 129 -8.01 37.43 -12.48
C HIS A 129 -7.71 37.14 -11.01
N ALA A 130 -7.24 38.19 -10.33
CA ALA A 130 -7.22 38.25 -8.88
C ALA A 130 -8.65 38.22 -8.36
N HIS A 131 -8.99 37.26 -7.52
CA HIS A 131 -10.02 37.39 -6.50
C HIS A 131 -9.67 36.49 -5.33
N ASP A 132 -9.47 37.13 -4.16
CA ASP A 132 -9.57 36.52 -2.86
C ASP A 132 -10.94 35.85 -2.73
N GLU A 133 -10.99 34.58 -2.31
CA GLU A 133 -11.89 34.14 -1.24
C GLU A 133 -11.65 32.67 -0.86
N LYS A 134 -11.77 32.40 0.41
CA LYS A 134 -11.66 31.13 1.12
C LYS A 134 -12.66 30.10 0.58
N GLY A 135 -12.20 28.88 0.38
CA GLY A 135 -13.10 27.75 0.16
C GLY A 135 -12.39 26.47 -0.19
N ASP A 136 -12.34 25.58 0.77
CA ASP A 136 -12.35 24.11 0.68
C ASP A 136 -11.51 23.38 -0.39
N GLY A 137 -10.45 22.70 0.10
CA GLY A 137 -10.12 21.37 -0.39
C GLY A 137 -9.47 21.24 -1.75
N ASP A 138 -8.53 22.12 -2.13
CA ASP A 138 -7.57 21.79 -3.18
C ASP A 138 -6.65 20.68 -2.65
N HIS A 139 -6.86 19.46 -3.11
CA HIS A 139 -5.90 18.38 -2.97
C HIS A 139 -4.69 18.72 -3.85
N HIS A 140 -3.80 19.56 -3.32
CA HIS A 140 -2.49 19.74 -3.92
C HIS A 140 -1.80 18.37 -3.93
N HIS A 141 -1.62 17.79 -5.11
CA HIS A 141 -0.65 16.73 -5.29
C HIS A 141 0.67 17.26 -4.75
N GLY A 142 1.24 16.59 -3.73
CA GLY A 142 2.46 17.04 -3.09
C GLY A 142 3.61 17.11 -4.08
N GLU A 143 4.68 17.81 -3.74
CA GLU A 143 5.90 17.91 -4.55
C GLU A 143 6.47 16.52 -4.95
N TYR A 144 6.11 15.45 -4.22
CA TYR A 144 6.65 14.11 -4.38
C TYR A 144 5.58 13.08 -4.73
N ASN A 145 5.98 12.10 -5.54
CA ASN A 145 5.19 10.88 -5.74
C ASN A 145 5.23 10.04 -4.46
N MET A 146 4.08 9.80 -3.86
CA MET A 146 3.96 9.16 -2.55
C MET A 146 3.66 7.65 -2.60
N HIS A 147 3.72 7.02 -3.79
CA HIS A 147 3.55 5.56 -3.94
C HIS A 147 4.80 4.79 -3.49
N LEU A 148 5.25 5.08 -2.27
CA LEU A 148 6.54 4.67 -1.69
C LEU A 148 6.68 3.15 -1.56
N TRP A 149 5.57 2.44 -1.36
CA TRP A 149 5.54 0.98 -1.22
C TRP A 149 5.94 0.22 -2.48
N LEU A 150 6.01 0.91 -3.63
CA LEU A 150 6.45 0.34 -4.91
C LEU A 150 7.98 0.30 -5.06
N SER A 151 8.72 0.86 -4.10
CA SER A 151 10.18 0.77 -4.01
C SER A 151 10.61 -0.39 -3.11
N PRO A 152 11.34 -1.39 -3.61
CA PRO A 152 11.91 -2.44 -2.75
C PRO A 152 12.82 -1.89 -1.64
N GLU A 153 13.59 -0.85 -1.92
CA GLU A 153 14.46 -0.21 -0.93
C GLU A 153 13.67 0.50 0.18
N ILE A 154 12.62 1.25 -0.18
CA ILE A 154 11.76 1.90 0.82
C ILE A 154 10.98 0.85 1.63
N ALA A 155 10.56 -0.25 1.01
CA ALA A 155 9.93 -1.36 1.72
C ALA A 155 10.87 -1.99 2.76
N ARG A 156 12.16 -2.15 2.43
CA ARG A 156 13.18 -2.60 3.38
C ARG A 156 13.32 -1.63 4.56
N LEU A 157 13.40 -0.33 4.29
CA LEU A 157 13.48 0.70 5.35
C LEU A 157 12.21 0.74 6.19
N SER A 158 11.04 0.53 5.58
CA SER A 158 9.76 0.42 6.28
C SER A 158 9.74 -0.79 7.21
N ALA A 159 10.24 -1.94 6.74
CA ALA A 159 10.35 -3.16 7.56
C ALA A 159 11.25 -2.94 8.80
N VAL A 160 12.38 -2.27 8.63
CA VAL A 160 13.28 -1.91 9.75
C VAL A 160 12.55 -1.00 10.74
N ALA A 161 11.86 0.04 10.27
CA ALA A 161 11.14 0.97 11.16
C ALA A 161 9.99 0.28 11.91
N ILE A 162 9.25 -0.62 11.26
CA ILE A 162 8.20 -1.43 11.89
C ILE A 162 8.81 -2.37 12.94
N HIS A 163 9.91 -3.05 12.60
CA HIS A 163 10.64 -3.92 13.52
C HIS A 163 11.06 -3.17 14.78
N ASP A 164 11.74 -2.03 14.64
CA ASP A 164 12.27 -1.25 15.76
C ASP A 164 11.13 -0.79 16.67
N LYS A 165 10.01 -0.33 16.12
CA LYS A 165 8.83 0.02 16.90
C LYS A 165 8.21 -1.17 17.62
N LEU A 166 8.10 -2.33 16.98
CA LEU A 166 7.58 -3.53 17.62
C LEU A 166 8.51 -4.04 18.72
N VAL A 167 9.83 -3.91 18.55
CA VAL A 167 10.80 -4.24 19.60
C VAL A 167 10.67 -3.30 20.81
N GLU A 168 10.42 -2.00 20.58
CA GLU A 168 10.13 -1.04 21.66
C GLU A 168 8.85 -1.40 22.42
N LEU A 169 7.78 -1.76 21.68
CA LEU A 169 6.46 -2.07 22.25
C LEU A 169 6.40 -3.46 22.88
N MET A 170 7.14 -4.41 22.35
CA MET A 170 7.09 -5.84 22.72
C MET A 170 8.50 -6.42 22.90
N PRO A 171 9.31 -5.92 23.86
CA PRO A 171 10.71 -6.30 24.00
C PRO A 171 10.92 -7.80 24.28
N GLN A 172 9.92 -8.47 24.86
CA GLN A 172 9.94 -9.92 25.07
C GLN A 172 9.93 -10.72 23.75
N SER A 173 9.46 -10.14 22.65
CA SER A 173 9.40 -10.77 21.33
C SER A 173 10.59 -10.44 20.44
N ARG A 174 11.60 -9.70 20.93
CA ARG A 174 12.77 -9.23 20.16
C ARG A 174 13.37 -10.33 19.29
N ALA A 175 13.70 -11.47 19.86
CA ALA A 175 14.36 -12.54 19.11
C ALA A 175 13.53 -13.04 17.90
N LYS A 176 12.20 -13.08 18.04
CA LYS A 176 11.30 -13.46 16.95
C LYS A 176 11.21 -12.33 15.91
N LEU A 177 11.13 -11.08 16.35
CA LEU A 177 11.12 -9.91 15.47
C LEU A 177 12.41 -9.79 14.67
N ASP A 178 13.57 -9.97 15.31
CA ASP A 178 14.90 -9.98 14.65
C ASP A 178 14.98 -11.07 13.57
N ALA A 179 14.47 -12.27 13.86
CA ALA A 179 14.41 -13.37 12.90
C ALA A 179 13.48 -13.04 11.72
N ASN A 180 12.30 -12.46 11.99
CA ASN A 180 11.33 -12.07 10.96
C ASN A 180 11.91 -11.00 10.03
N LEU A 181 12.59 -9.97 10.57
CA LEU A 181 13.23 -8.94 9.75
C LEU A 181 14.30 -9.54 8.84
N LYS A 182 15.17 -10.40 9.39
CA LYS A 182 16.20 -11.09 8.61
C LYS A 182 15.60 -11.93 7.48
N ASP A 183 14.54 -12.67 7.78
CA ASP A 183 13.83 -13.49 6.78
C ASP A 183 13.19 -12.62 5.70
N PHE A 184 12.56 -11.50 6.08
CA PHE A 184 11.98 -10.55 5.14
C PHE A 184 13.04 -9.96 4.20
N GLU A 185 14.17 -9.48 4.73
CA GLU A 185 15.26 -8.92 3.93
C GLU A 185 15.84 -9.95 2.96
N ALA A 186 16.01 -11.20 3.39
CA ALA A 186 16.48 -12.28 2.54
C ALA A 186 15.50 -12.62 1.41
N GLN A 187 14.20 -12.70 1.72
CA GLN A 187 13.15 -12.92 0.72
C GLN A 187 13.06 -11.76 -0.26
N LEU A 188 13.10 -10.52 0.24
CA LEU A 188 13.06 -9.32 -0.58
C LEU A 188 14.22 -9.30 -1.58
N ALA A 189 15.47 -9.54 -1.13
CA ALA A 189 16.63 -9.55 -1.99
C ALA A 189 16.56 -10.64 -3.08
N ALA A 190 16.04 -11.83 -2.73
CA ALA A 190 15.84 -12.91 -3.70
C ALA A 190 14.78 -12.56 -4.74
N THR A 191 13.66 -12.00 -4.28
CA THR A 191 12.53 -11.58 -5.15
C THR A 191 12.96 -10.43 -6.05
N ASP A 192 13.64 -9.44 -5.53
CA ASP A 192 14.14 -8.28 -6.29
C ASP A 192 15.03 -8.72 -7.47
N LYS A 193 15.95 -9.64 -7.22
CA LYS A 193 16.80 -10.24 -8.27
C LYS A 193 15.95 -10.98 -9.31
N GLN A 194 14.97 -11.79 -8.87
CA GLN A 194 14.11 -12.56 -9.77
C GLN A 194 13.28 -11.62 -10.66
N VAL A 195 12.63 -10.62 -10.08
CA VAL A 195 11.83 -9.60 -10.77
C VAL A 195 12.70 -8.82 -11.77
N GLY A 196 13.91 -8.41 -11.35
CA GLY A 196 14.85 -7.73 -12.23
C GLY A 196 15.21 -8.55 -13.49
N ASN A 197 15.42 -9.85 -13.32
CA ASN A 197 15.69 -10.78 -14.45
C ASN A 197 14.46 -10.92 -15.37
N GLU A 198 13.26 -10.99 -14.79
CA GLU A 198 12.01 -11.13 -15.56
C GLU A 198 11.70 -9.88 -16.38
N LEU A 199 11.94 -8.70 -15.82
CA LEU A 199 11.65 -7.42 -16.45
C LEU A 199 12.75 -6.94 -17.41
N ALA A 200 13.99 -7.46 -17.29
CA ALA A 200 15.11 -7.04 -18.13
C ALA A 200 14.82 -7.08 -19.64
N PRO A 201 14.14 -8.12 -20.20
CA PRO A 201 13.81 -8.17 -21.62
C PRO A 201 12.74 -7.15 -22.05
N LEU A 202 12.07 -6.50 -21.10
CA LEU A 202 10.97 -5.57 -21.34
C LEU A 202 11.45 -4.11 -21.40
N LYS A 203 12.71 -3.85 -21.05
CA LYS A 203 13.30 -2.51 -21.10
C LYS A 203 13.19 -1.93 -22.51
N GLY A 204 12.76 -0.66 -22.59
CA GLY A 204 12.57 0.05 -23.86
C GLY A 204 11.26 -0.26 -24.60
N LYS A 205 10.42 -1.20 -24.14
CA LYS A 205 9.07 -1.40 -24.67
C LYS A 205 8.16 -0.25 -24.23
N GLY A 206 7.46 0.36 -25.19
CA GLY A 206 6.57 1.49 -24.91
C GLY A 206 5.24 1.03 -24.30
N TYR A 207 4.82 1.71 -23.24
CA TYR A 207 3.51 1.51 -22.62
C TYR A 207 3.03 2.76 -21.91
N PHE A 208 1.74 2.80 -21.61
CA PHE A 208 1.11 3.82 -20.77
C PHE A 208 0.49 3.18 -19.54
N VAL A 209 0.52 3.87 -18.42
CA VAL A 209 -0.15 3.49 -17.18
C VAL A 209 -1.38 4.36 -16.95
N PHE A 210 -2.34 3.91 -16.13
CA PHE A 210 -3.54 4.68 -15.86
C PHE A 210 -3.21 5.92 -15.04
N HIS A 211 -2.52 5.80 -13.90
CA HIS A 211 -2.06 6.97 -13.16
C HIS A 211 -0.57 6.87 -12.81
N ASP A 212 0.03 7.99 -12.40
CA ASP A 212 1.45 8.13 -12.09
C ASP A 212 1.79 7.50 -10.71
N ALA A 213 1.57 6.20 -10.57
CA ALA A 213 1.88 5.47 -9.35
C ALA A 213 3.26 4.79 -9.38
N TYR A 214 3.63 4.25 -10.53
CA TYR A 214 4.64 3.19 -10.64
C TYR A 214 6.09 3.67 -10.69
N GLY A 215 6.34 4.96 -10.61
CA GLY A 215 7.65 5.58 -10.84
C GLY A 215 8.79 4.95 -10.05
N TYR A 216 8.58 4.59 -8.77
CA TYR A 216 9.59 3.93 -7.96
C TYR A 216 9.94 2.52 -8.48
N TYR A 217 8.92 1.73 -8.83
CA TYR A 217 9.09 0.38 -9.37
C TYR A 217 9.78 0.42 -10.74
N GLU A 218 9.30 1.30 -11.61
CA GLU A 218 9.82 1.49 -12.97
C GLU A 218 11.27 1.94 -12.98
N LYS A 219 11.61 2.93 -12.17
CA LYS A 219 13.00 3.39 -12.01
C LYS A 219 13.91 2.30 -11.50
N HIS A 220 13.46 1.54 -10.50
CA HIS A 220 14.25 0.46 -9.89
C HIS A 220 14.57 -0.64 -10.90
N TYR A 221 13.60 -1.06 -11.70
CA TYR A 221 13.78 -2.15 -12.69
C TYR A 221 14.16 -1.68 -14.08
N GLY A 222 14.29 -0.37 -14.30
CA GLY A 222 14.68 0.23 -15.57
C GLY A 222 13.61 0.13 -16.65
N LEU A 223 12.33 0.17 -16.25
CA LEU A 223 11.20 0.34 -17.14
C LEU A 223 10.95 1.83 -17.40
N THR A 224 10.43 2.17 -18.57
CA THR A 224 10.16 3.56 -18.93
C THR A 224 8.80 3.65 -19.61
N PRO A 225 7.75 4.14 -18.88
CA PRO A 225 6.47 4.44 -19.50
C PRO A 225 6.62 5.55 -20.55
N ARG A 226 5.69 5.60 -21.48
CA ARG A 226 5.56 6.71 -22.44
C ARG A 226 4.69 7.83 -21.89
N GLY A 227 3.92 7.55 -20.87
CA GLY A 227 3.08 8.50 -20.17
C GLY A 227 2.03 7.80 -19.29
N HIS A 228 1.19 8.62 -18.70
CA HIS A 228 0.06 8.23 -17.88
C HIS A 228 -1.21 8.97 -18.32
N PHE A 229 -2.37 8.45 -17.94
CA PHE A 229 -3.64 9.11 -18.27
C PHE A 229 -3.92 10.29 -17.33
N THR A 230 -3.58 10.13 -16.07
CA THR A 230 -3.83 11.13 -15.03
C THR A 230 -2.77 11.04 -13.91
N VAL A 231 -2.56 12.14 -13.23
CA VAL A 231 -1.81 12.18 -11.96
C VAL A 231 -2.76 11.83 -10.80
N ASN A 232 -3.99 12.34 -10.85
CA ASN A 232 -5.03 12.02 -9.88
C ASN A 232 -6.08 11.09 -10.48
N PRO A 233 -6.12 9.79 -10.07
CA PRO A 233 -7.02 8.81 -10.65
C PRO A 233 -8.49 9.05 -10.33
N GLU A 234 -8.81 9.87 -9.33
CA GLU A 234 -10.19 10.27 -8.99
C GLU A 234 -10.76 11.30 -9.98
N ILE A 235 -9.89 12.01 -10.70
CA ILE A 235 -10.29 12.98 -11.72
C ILE A 235 -10.22 12.32 -13.09
N GLN A 236 -11.36 12.20 -13.75
CA GLN A 236 -11.40 11.64 -15.10
C GLN A 236 -10.77 12.61 -16.11
N PRO A 237 -9.83 12.15 -16.96
CA PRO A 237 -9.27 12.97 -18.02
C PRO A 237 -10.34 13.52 -18.95
N GLY A 238 -10.26 14.79 -19.27
CA GLY A 238 -11.14 15.44 -20.25
C GLY A 238 -10.96 14.90 -21.66
N ALA A 239 -11.91 15.22 -22.56
CA ALA A 239 -11.89 14.73 -23.95
C ALA A 239 -10.62 15.11 -24.73
N GLN A 240 -10.09 16.31 -24.49
CA GLN A 240 -8.85 16.77 -25.11
C GLN A 240 -7.66 15.89 -24.67
N ARG A 241 -7.51 15.68 -23.36
CA ARG A 241 -6.45 14.82 -22.80
C ARG A 241 -6.54 13.38 -23.34
N LEU A 242 -7.74 12.83 -23.43
CA LEU A 242 -7.93 11.49 -24.01
C LEU A 242 -7.54 11.42 -25.49
N HIS A 243 -7.80 12.50 -26.25
CA HIS A 243 -7.37 12.59 -27.64
C HIS A 243 -5.84 12.65 -27.77
N GLU A 244 -5.18 13.44 -26.94
CA GLU A 244 -3.72 13.53 -26.87
C GLU A 244 -3.08 12.19 -26.53
N ILE A 245 -3.57 11.52 -25.47
CA ILE A 245 -3.09 10.19 -25.09
C ILE A 245 -3.26 9.20 -26.24
N ARG A 246 -4.41 9.20 -26.92
CA ARG A 246 -4.64 8.34 -28.07
C ARG A 246 -3.64 8.60 -29.20
N THR A 247 -3.36 9.87 -29.49
CA THR A 247 -2.38 10.27 -30.49
C THR A 247 -0.99 9.77 -30.10
N GLN A 248 -0.58 9.99 -28.86
CA GLN A 248 0.70 9.50 -28.33
C GLN A 248 0.82 7.97 -28.36
N LEU A 249 -0.25 7.24 -28.02
CA LEU A 249 -0.28 5.76 -28.11
C LEU A 249 0.09 5.27 -29.51
N VAL A 250 -0.46 5.91 -30.52
CA VAL A 250 -0.23 5.54 -31.93
C VAL A 250 1.15 5.99 -32.42
N GLU A 251 1.51 7.26 -32.20
CA GLU A 251 2.76 7.85 -32.69
C GLU A 251 3.98 7.24 -32.00
N GLN A 252 3.91 7.00 -30.70
CA GLN A 252 5.01 6.44 -29.92
C GLN A 252 5.06 4.91 -29.98
N LYS A 253 4.18 4.29 -30.77
CA LYS A 253 4.11 2.83 -30.96
C LYS A 253 4.07 2.08 -29.62
N ALA A 254 3.21 2.53 -28.72
CA ALA A 254 3.00 1.84 -27.46
C ALA A 254 2.51 0.41 -27.72
N SER A 255 3.09 -0.56 -27.02
CA SER A 255 2.68 -1.96 -27.11
C SER A 255 1.50 -2.26 -26.17
N CYS A 256 1.47 -1.56 -25.04
CA CYS A 256 0.49 -1.81 -23.98
C CYS A 256 -0.05 -0.52 -23.37
N VAL A 257 -1.26 -0.62 -22.86
CA VAL A 257 -1.85 0.33 -21.94
C VAL A 257 -2.41 -0.44 -20.75
N PHE A 258 -2.13 0.05 -19.55
CA PHE A 258 -2.52 -0.61 -18.31
C PHE A 258 -3.66 0.13 -17.63
N ALA A 259 -4.72 -0.62 -17.30
CA ALA A 259 -5.79 -0.22 -16.39
C ALA A 259 -5.47 -0.68 -14.96
N GLU A 260 -6.27 -0.25 -14.01
CA GLU A 260 -6.15 -0.61 -12.60
C GLU A 260 -7.48 -1.13 -12.05
N PRO A 261 -7.47 -2.13 -11.15
CA PRO A 261 -8.70 -2.75 -10.65
C PRO A 261 -9.54 -1.82 -9.76
N GLN A 262 -8.94 -0.78 -9.17
CA GLN A 262 -9.61 0.20 -8.33
C GLN A 262 -10.47 1.18 -9.12
N PHE A 263 -10.23 1.33 -10.42
CA PHE A 263 -10.87 2.32 -11.28
C PHE A 263 -11.61 1.67 -12.45
N ARG A 264 -12.55 2.43 -13.03
CA ARG A 264 -13.33 1.94 -14.18
C ARG A 264 -12.45 1.88 -15.43
N PRO A 265 -12.31 0.73 -16.09
CA PRO A 265 -11.46 0.56 -17.26
C PRO A 265 -11.98 1.27 -18.51
N ALA A 266 -13.22 1.75 -18.51
CA ALA A 266 -13.89 2.31 -19.71
C ALA A 266 -13.13 3.47 -20.38
N VAL A 267 -12.39 4.28 -19.59
CA VAL A 267 -11.55 5.36 -20.12
C VAL A 267 -10.41 4.78 -20.95
N VAL A 268 -9.68 3.83 -20.38
CA VAL A 268 -8.55 3.15 -21.04
C VAL A 268 -9.03 2.38 -22.27
N GLU A 269 -10.15 1.66 -22.16
CA GLU A 269 -10.78 0.93 -23.27
C GLU A 269 -11.15 1.85 -24.44
N THR A 270 -11.70 3.03 -24.14
CA THR A 270 -12.10 4.00 -25.16
C THR A 270 -10.89 4.52 -25.94
N VAL A 271 -9.80 4.80 -25.25
CA VAL A 271 -8.57 5.31 -25.87
C VAL A 271 -7.88 4.20 -26.70
N ALA A 272 -7.86 2.96 -26.20
CA ALA A 272 -7.24 1.82 -26.90
C ALA A 272 -8.06 1.34 -28.12
N ARG A 273 -9.37 1.60 -28.15
CA ARG A 273 -10.28 1.07 -29.19
C ARG A 273 -9.85 1.47 -30.61
N GLY A 274 -9.72 0.46 -31.47
CA GLY A 274 -9.32 0.66 -32.88
C GLY A 274 -7.83 1.01 -33.04
N THR A 275 -7.02 0.82 -32.03
CA THR A 275 -5.55 0.82 -32.11
C THR A 275 -5.03 -0.61 -32.06
N SER A 276 -3.72 -0.80 -32.30
CA SER A 276 -3.03 -2.09 -32.12
C SER A 276 -2.49 -2.30 -30.70
N VAL A 277 -2.79 -1.39 -29.77
CA VAL A 277 -2.29 -1.41 -28.40
C VAL A 277 -3.03 -2.48 -27.60
N ARG A 278 -2.28 -3.34 -26.90
CA ARG A 278 -2.86 -4.34 -25.99
C ARG A 278 -3.23 -3.70 -24.65
N MET A 279 -4.27 -4.23 -24.04
CA MET A 279 -4.68 -3.83 -22.70
C MET A 279 -4.16 -4.83 -21.67
N GLY A 280 -3.56 -4.31 -20.61
CA GLY A 280 -3.16 -5.04 -19.42
C GLY A 280 -3.79 -4.47 -18.17
N THR A 281 -3.51 -5.09 -17.03
CA THR A 281 -3.92 -4.59 -15.72
C THR A 281 -2.69 -4.57 -14.81
N LEU A 282 -2.47 -3.44 -14.13
CA LEU A 282 -1.53 -3.33 -13.01
C LEU A 282 -2.33 -3.09 -11.73
N ASP A 283 -1.98 -3.79 -10.67
CA ASP A 283 -2.62 -3.65 -9.37
C ASP A 283 -1.62 -3.12 -8.34
N PRO A 284 -1.60 -1.81 -8.08
CA PRO A 284 -0.61 -1.20 -7.20
C PRO A 284 -0.85 -1.52 -5.72
N LEU A 285 -2.01 -2.10 -5.38
CA LEU A 285 -2.38 -2.45 -4.00
C LEU A 285 -2.36 -3.95 -3.71
N GLY A 286 -2.21 -4.81 -4.71
CA GLY A 286 -2.18 -6.26 -4.52
C GLY A 286 -3.48 -6.83 -3.95
N THR A 287 -4.63 -6.40 -4.51
CA THR A 287 -6.00 -6.64 -3.99
C THR A 287 -6.29 -8.09 -3.62
N ASN A 288 -5.81 -9.05 -4.42
CA ASN A 288 -6.11 -10.48 -4.22
C ASN A 288 -5.08 -11.22 -3.35
N ILE A 289 -4.04 -10.53 -2.85
CA ILE A 289 -3.00 -11.16 -2.05
C ILE A 289 -3.43 -11.18 -0.58
N GLN A 290 -3.37 -12.35 0.04
CA GLN A 290 -3.66 -12.52 1.47
C GLN A 290 -2.46 -12.11 2.32
N LEU A 291 -2.71 -11.52 3.51
CA LEU A 291 -1.66 -11.15 4.45
C LEU A 291 -0.94 -12.39 4.99
N ASN A 292 0.34 -12.46 4.76
CA ASN A 292 1.25 -13.45 5.33
C ASN A 292 2.70 -12.97 5.18
N LYS A 293 3.67 -13.71 5.70
CA LYS A 293 5.10 -13.34 5.67
C LYS A 293 5.72 -13.25 4.27
N ALA A 294 5.09 -13.81 3.23
CA ALA A 294 5.58 -13.78 1.86
C ALA A 294 4.81 -12.79 0.96
N SER A 295 3.80 -12.11 1.49
CA SER A 295 2.86 -11.29 0.71
C SER A 295 3.53 -10.19 -0.07
N TYR A 296 4.53 -9.51 0.50
CA TYR A 296 5.23 -8.43 -0.22
C TYR A 296 6.04 -8.96 -1.40
N SER A 297 6.71 -10.10 -1.24
CA SER A 297 7.38 -10.80 -2.35
C SER A 297 6.42 -11.25 -3.44
N GLN A 298 5.24 -11.76 -3.04
CA GLN A 298 4.17 -12.11 -3.98
C GLN A 298 3.66 -10.87 -4.73
N PHE A 299 3.53 -9.76 -4.06
CA PHE A 299 3.10 -8.49 -4.64
C PHE A 299 4.09 -7.99 -5.72
N LEU A 300 5.39 -7.93 -5.42
CA LEU A 300 6.40 -7.54 -6.41
C LEU A 300 6.41 -8.47 -7.63
N THR A 301 6.30 -9.78 -7.40
CA THR A 301 6.25 -10.78 -8.46
C THR A 301 4.96 -10.66 -9.28
N GLN A 302 3.81 -10.39 -8.65
CA GLN A 302 2.55 -10.15 -9.34
C GLN A 302 2.64 -8.96 -10.29
N LEU A 303 3.21 -7.83 -9.84
CA LEU A 303 3.43 -6.67 -10.70
C LEU A 303 4.33 -7.01 -11.90
N ALA A 304 5.43 -7.74 -11.68
CA ALA A 304 6.30 -8.18 -12.77
C ALA A 304 5.56 -9.03 -13.79
N ASN A 305 4.75 -9.99 -13.34
CA ASN A 305 3.91 -10.82 -14.20
C ASN A 305 2.87 -10.01 -14.98
N GLN A 306 2.28 -9.00 -14.34
CA GLN A 306 1.30 -8.10 -14.97
C GLN A 306 1.96 -7.27 -16.08
N TYR A 307 3.13 -6.67 -15.84
CA TYR A 307 3.91 -6.03 -16.90
C TYR A 307 4.26 -7.00 -18.03
N ALA A 308 4.78 -8.16 -17.66
CA ALA A 308 5.24 -9.16 -18.62
C ALA A 308 4.11 -9.72 -19.49
N SER A 309 2.93 -9.96 -18.92
CA SER A 309 1.78 -10.51 -19.64
C SER A 309 1.33 -9.64 -20.80
N CYS A 310 1.45 -8.33 -20.69
CA CYS A 310 1.12 -7.41 -21.77
C CYS A 310 2.33 -7.09 -22.66
N LEU A 311 3.50 -6.82 -22.08
CA LEU A 311 4.65 -6.34 -22.83
C LEU A 311 5.41 -7.42 -23.60
N LYS A 312 5.36 -8.71 -23.20
CA LYS A 312 6.01 -9.77 -23.96
C LYS A 312 5.36 -9.96 -25.34
N GLY A 313 4.04 -9.79 -25.43
CA GLY A 313 3.29 -10.19 -26.62
C GLY A 313 3.30 -11.73 -26.74
N ASP A 314 2.40 -12.27 -27.50
CA ASP A 314 2.45 -13.66 -27.92
C ASP A 314 3.55 -13.90 -28.95
#